data_d034fa4c20f4cec923b995cc18ffe362
#
_entry.id   d034fa4c20f4cec923b995cc18ffe362
#
_cell.length_a   1.000
_cell.length_b   1.000
_cell.length_c   1.000
_cell.angle_alpha   90.00
_cell.angle_beta   90.00
_cell.angle_gamma   90.00
#
_symmetry.space_group_name_H-M   'P 1'
#
loop_
_entity.id
_entity.type
_entity.pdbx_description
1 polymer ?
#
loop_
_entity_poly.entity_id
_entity_poly.type
_entity_poly.pdbx_seq_one_letter_code
_entity_poly.pdbx_strand_id
1 'polypeptide(L)'
;MAKVIIIGAGGVGTVVAHKCAANPQVFTEIVIASRNKAKCDALARAIGKPNVSTDQVDADSVEQLVALFRRHRPDMVINVALPYQDLTIMDACLECGVNYLDTANYEPRDEAHFEYSWQWAYRERFEKAGLTAILGCGFDPGVSGVFVAYAAKHHFSEMEYLDIVDCNAGNHGKAFATNFNPEINIREITQNGRYYKDGKWVTTGPLEVHTELTYPNIGPRDSYLLYHEELESLVLNYPSIKRARFWMTFGQEYLTHLRVIQNIGMARIDEVEYNGTKIVPLQFLKAVLPNPQDLGENYHGETSIGCRISGKGKDGKPLTYYIYNNCSHEEAYKETGTQAVSYTTGVPAMTGAMMFLTGKWVKPGVHNVEEFDPDPFLAELAKQGLPWHEIINEPLEVDRIDN
;
A
#
# COMPACT_ATOMS: atom_id res chain seq x y z
N MET A 1 -6.19 -26.14 6.91
CA MET A 1 -4.73 -25.88 6.95
C MET A 1 -4.44 -25.03 5.75
N ALA A 2 -3.94 -23.81 5.96
CA ALA A 2 -3.75 -22.88 4.85
C ALA A 2 -2.25 -22.65 4.59
N LYS A 3 -1.88 -22.75 3.31
CA LYS A 3 -0.54 -22.48 2.80
C LYS A 3 -0.52 -21.19 2.02
N VAL A 4 0.44 -20.32 2.30
CA VAL A 4 0.64 -19.07 1.54
C VAL A 4 2.04 -19.00 0.96
N ILE A 5 2.14 -18.34 -0.20
CA ILE A 5 3.41 -17.89 -0.76
C ILE A 5 3.46 -16.38 -0.67
N ILE A 6 4.52 -15.86 -0.09
CA ILE A 6 4.83 -14.43 -0.05
C ILE A 6 5.86 -14.15 -1.16
N ILE A 7 5.47 -13.38 -2.16
CA ILE A 7 6.37 -12.94 -3.24
C ILE A 7 6.94 -11.56 -2.89
N GLY A 8 8.22 -11.54 -2.53
CA GLY A 8 8.94 -10.35 -2.08
C GLY A 8 9.54 -10.52 -0.69
N ALA A 9 10.80 -10.18 -0.54
CA ALA A 9 11.56 -10.25 0.73
C ALA A 9 12.19 -8.88 1.06
N GLY A 10 11.44 -7.81 0.79
CA GLY A 10 11.73 -6.42 1.18
C GLY A 10 11.18 -6.10 2.57
N GLY A 11 11.12 -4.82 2.94
CA GLY A 11 10.58 -4.37 4.23
C GLY A 11 9.17 -4.87 4.47
N VAL A 12 8.25 -4.65 3.52
CA VAL A 12 6.86 -5.13 3.60
C VAL A 12 6.79 -6.66 3.70
N GLY A 13 7.54 -7.38 2.85
CA GLY A 13 7.60 -8.85 2.89
C GLY A 13 8.14 -9.40 4.22
N THR A 14 9.05 -8.66 4.86
CA THR A 14 9.54 -8.98 6.21
C THR A 14 8.40 -8.92 7.22
N VAL A 15 7.62 -7.84 7.23
CA VAL A 15 6.46 -7.70 8.14
C VAL A 15 5.43 -8.80 7.89
N VAL A 16 5.03 -9.01 6.62
CA VAL A 16 4.06 -10.06 6.25
C VAL A 16 4.51 -11.43 6.75
N ALA A 17 5.79 -11.78 6.52
CA ALA A 17 6.32 -13.07 6.93
C ALA A 17 6.33 -13.25 8.46
N HIS A 18 6.75 -12.21 9.22
CA HIS A 18 6.69 -12.23 10.70
C HIS A 18 5.26 -12.36 11.20
N LYS A 19 4.32 -11.59 10.66
CA LYS A 19 2.91 -11.62 11.07
C LYS A 19 2.21 -12.92 10.71
N CYS A 20 2.45 -13.49 9.52
CA CYS A 20 1.95 -14.82 9.17
C CYS A 20 2.51 -15.90 10.14
N ALA A 21 3.81 -15.85 10.43
CA ALA A 21 4.46 -16.81 11.33
C ALA A 21 4.01 -16.68 12.80
N ALA A 22 3.54 -15.49 13.21
CA ALA A 22 2.95 -15.26 14.53
C ALA A 22 1.51 -15.81 14.63
N ASN A 23 0.84 -16.12 13.51
CA ASN A 23 -0.52 -16.62 13.44
C ASN A 23 -0.61 -18.06 12.85
N PRO A 24 0.07 -19.08 13.45
CA PRO A 24 0.18 -20.42 12.88
C PRO A 24 -1.16 -21.20 12.82
N GLN A 25 -2.18 -20.75 13.55
CA GLN A 25 -3.53 -21.30 13.51
C GLN A 25 -4.23 -21.01 12.16
N VAL A 26 -3.80 -19.98 11.44
CA VAL A 26 -4.29 -19.63 10.10
C VAL A 26 -3.25 -20.01 9.05
N PHE A 27 -2.01 -19.55 9.21
CA PHE A 27 -0.91 -19.74 8.28
C PHE A 27 -0.08 -20.99 8.68
N THR A 28 -0.52 -22.17 8.22
CA THR A 28 0.12 -23.42 8.64
C THR A 28 1.42 -23.72 7.89
N GLU A 29 1.55 -23.24 6.67
CA GLU A 29 2.79 -23.28 5.87
C GLU A 29 2.99 -21.94 5.17
N ILE A 30 4.21 -21.42 5.25
CA ILE A 30 4.60 -20.13 4.69
C ILE A 30 5.84 -20.35 3.82
N VAL A 31 5.76 -19.94 2.56
CA VAL A 31 6.90 -19.95 1.63
C VAL A 31 7.25 -18.50 1.29
N ILE A 32 8.48 -18.08 1.59
CA ILE A 32 8.99 -16.76 1.19
C ILE A 32 9.80 -16.93 -0.08
N ALA A 33 9.41 -16.26 -1.16
CA ALA A 33 10.07 -16.38 -2.45
C ALA A 33 10.41 -15.01 -3.06
N SER A 34 11.61 -14.90 -3.63
CA SER A 34 12.05 -13.73 -4.37
C SER A 34 13.20 -14.11 -5.31
N ARG A 35 13.65 -13.18 -6.15
CA ARG A 35 14.87 -13.37 -6.97
C ARG A 35 16.13 -13.59 -6.14
N ASN A 36 16.18 -13.00 -4.97
CA ASN A 36 17.31 -13.15 -4.05
C ASN A 36 16.99 -14.16 -2.94
N LYS A 37 17.26 -15.43 -3.21
CA LYS A 37 17.04 -16.51 -2.24
C LYS A 37 17.78 -16.29 -0.92
N ALA A 38 18.98 -15.72 -0.94
CA ALA A 38 19.74 -15.47 0.27
C ALA A 38 19.03 -14.51 1.25
N LYS A 39 18.31 -13.51 0.72
CA LYS A 39 17.44 -12.65 1.54
C LYS A 39 16.28 -13.43 2.15
N CYS A 40 15.62 -14.29 1.38
CA CYS A 40 14.54 -15.14 1.88
C CYS A 40 15.05 -16.05 3.00
N ASP A 41 16.20 -16.68 2.80
CA ASP A 41 16.82 -17.58 3.78
C ASP A 41 17.23 -16.84 5.07
N ALA A 42 17.74 -15.61 4.96
CA ALA A 42 18.07 -14.78 6.10
C ALA A 42 16.80 -14.42 6.92
N LEU A 43 15.72 -14.03 6.22
CA LEU A 43 14.44 -13.72 6.85
C LEU A 43 13.84 -14.95 7.54
N ALA A 44 13.82 -16.10 6.89
CA ALA A 44 13.30 -17.33 7.47
C ALA A 44 14.10 -17.76 8.72
N ARG A 45 15.43 -17.57 8.71
CA ARG A 45 16.29 -17.80 9.90
C ARG A 45 15.99 -16.83 11.04
N ALA A 46 15.74 -15.56 10.72
CA ALA A 46 15.38 -14.54 11.73
C ALA A 46 14.02 -14.87 12.38
N ILE A 47 13.04 -15.31 11.60
CA ILE A 47 11.74 -15.76 12.10
C ILE A 47 11.87 -17.04 12.96
N GLY A 48 12.72 -17.99 12.58
CA GLY A 48 13.04 -19.19 13.35
C GLY A 48 11.87 -20.14 13.60
N LYS A 49 10.84 -20.16 12.73
CA LYS A 49 9.65 -21.02 12.86
C LYS A 49 9.72 -22.19 11.89
N PRO A 50 9.31 -23.42 12.29
CA PRO A 50 9.41 -24.62 11.46
C PRO A 50 8.45 -24.64 10.27
N ASN A 51 7.38 -23.83 10.29
CA ASN A 51 6.41 -23.72 9.22
C ASN A 51 6.79 -22.67 8.16
N VAL A 52 7.97 -22.05 8.26
CA VAL A 52 8.50 -21.08 7.29
C VAL A 52 9.58 -21.74 6.45
N SER A 53 9.40 -21.73 5.16
CA SER A 53 10.36 -22.21 4.16
C SER A 53 10.62 -21.14 3.10
N THR A 54 11.60 -21.37 2.23
CA THR A 54 12.02 -20.39 1.23
C THR A 54 12.17 -21.03 -0.14
N ASP A 55 11.95 -20.24 -1.19
CA ASP A 55 12.25 -20.63 -2.57
C ASP A 55 12.81 -19.42 -3.35
N GLN A 56 13.22 -19.68 -4.57
CA GLN A 56 13.67 -18.66 -5.51
C GLN A 56 12.71 -18.57 -6.67
N VAL A 57 12.37 -17.34 -7.07
CA VAL A 57 11.52 -17.07 -8.24
C VAL A 57 11.83 -15.71 -8.82
N ASP A 58 11.84 -15.63 -10.14
CA ASP A 58 11.73 -14.37 -10.86
C ASP A 58 10.24 -14.10 -11.14
N ALA A 59 9.67 -13.10 -10.48
CA ALA A 59 8.27 -12.74 -10.62
C ALA A 59 7.95 -12.05 -11.96
N ASP A 60 8.93 -11.76 -12.78
CA ASP A 60 8.75 -11.35 -14.18
C ASP A 60 8.51 -12.57 -15.11
N SER A 61 8.66 -13.81 -14.62
CA SER A 61 8.47 -15.05 -15.38
C SER A 61 7.25 -15.84 -14.92
N VAL A 62 6.19 -15.82 -15.72
CA VAL A 62 4.99 -16.64 -15.48
C VAL A 62 5.35 -18.12 -15.35
N GLU A 63 6.27 -18.63 -16.19
CA GLU A 63 6.70 -20.04 -16.15
C GLU A 63 7.32 -20.42 -14.79
N GLN A 64 8.22 -19.56 -14.25
CA GLN A 64 8.83 -19.82 -12.94
C GLN A 64 7.80 -19.74 -11.81
N LEU A 65 6.88 -18.79 -11.87
CA LEU A 65 5.78 -18.65 -10.91
C LEU A 65 4.87 -19.89 -10.93
N VAL A 66 4.48 -20.37 -12.11
CA VAL A 66 3.67 -21.58 -12.28
C VAL A 66 4.39 -22.80 -11.71
N ALA A 67 5.69 -22.94 -11.99
CA ALA A 67 6.49 -24.04 -11.44
C ALA A 67 6.55 -23.98 -9.90
N LEU A 68 6.69 -22.77 -9.33
CA LEU A 68 6.67 -22.54 -7.89
C LEU A 68 5.31 -22.90 -7.30
N PHE A 69 4.21 -22.41 -7.89
CA PHE A 69 2.85 -22.66 -7.37
C PHE A 69 2.45 -24.15 -7.48
N ARG A 70 2.80 -24.83 -8.57
CA ARG A 70 2.58 -26.28 -8.70
C ARG A 70 3.36 -27.09 -7.68
N ARG A 71 4.59 -26.66 -7.33
CA ARG A 71 5.44 -27.32 -6.31
C ARG A 71 4.85 -27.18 -4.92
N HIS A 72 4.46 -25.98 -4.55
CA HIS A 72 4.02 -25.67 -3.19
C HIS A 72 2.52 -25.78 -2.98
N ARG A 73 1.69 -25.62 -4.02
CA ARG A 73 0.22 -25.66 -4.00
C ARG A 73 -0.36 -24.75 -2.92
N PRO A 74 -0.12 -23.41 -2.98
CA PRO A 74 -0.65 -22.48 -2.00
C PRO A 74 -2.15 -22.28 -2.17
N ASP A 75 -2.82 -21.94 -1.09
CA ASP A 75 -4.21 -21.46 -1.11
C ASP A 75 -4.31 -20.00 -1.59
N MET A 76 -3.28 -19.22 -1.28
CA MET A 76 -3.19 -17.81 -1.68
C MET A 76 -1.73 -17.37 -1.88
N VAL A 77 -1.53 -16.47 -2.83
CA VAL A 77 -0.30 -15.68 -3.00
C VAL A 77 -0.51 -14.31 -2.38
N ILE A 78 0.44 -13.88 -1.56
CA ILE A 78 0.55 -12.52 -1.03
C ILE A 78 1.69 -11.85 -1.79
N ASN A 79 1.32 -10.97 -2.73
CA ASN A 79 2.27 -10.25 -3.56
C ASN A 79 2.67 -8.94 -2.89
N VAL A 80 3.92 -8.87 -2.46
CA VAL A 80 4.58 -7.67 -1.92
C VAL A 80 5.89 -7.40 -2.66
N ALA A 81 5.92 -7.80 -3.93
CA ALA A 81 6.95 -7.45 -4.89
C ALA A 81 6.72 -6.04 -5.45
N LEU A 82 7.39 -5.69 -6.53
CA LEU A 82 7.14 -4.41 -7.19
C LEU A 82 5.86 -4.47 -8.05
N PRO A 83 5.15 -3.36 -8.24
CA PRO A 83 3.88 -3.32 -8.96
C PRO A 83 4.00 -3.79 -10.43
N TYR A 84 5.17 -3.71 -11.02
CA TYR A 84 5.45 -4.21 -12.38
C TYR A 84 5.15 -5.70 -12.59
N GLN A 85 5.03 -6.47 -11.51
CA GLN A 85 4.94 -7.94 -11.54
C GLN A 85 3.53 -8.45 -11.26
N ASP A 86 2.59 -7.56 -10.96
CA ASP A 86 1.23 -7.95 -10.56
C ASP A 86 0.53 -8.80 -11.62
N LEU A 87 0.56 -8.38 -12.88
CA LEU A 87 -0.13 -9.11 -13.95
C LEU A 87 0.50 -10.47 -14.24
N THR A 88 1.83 -10.59 -14.17
CA THR A 88 2.51 -11.88 -14.35
C THR A 88 2.18 -12.85 -13.21
N ILE A 89 2.07 -12.35 -11.98
CA ILE A 89 1.66 -13.16 -10.83
C ILE A 89 0.18 -13.56 -10.94
N MET A 90 -0.71 -12.62 -11.35
CA MET A 90 -2.13 -12.91 -11.57
C MET A 90 -2.34 -13.96 -12.67
N ASP A 91 -1.57 -13.93 -13.78
CA ASP A 91 -1.62 -14.96 -14.82
C ASP A 91 -1.21 -16.32 -14.28
N ALA A 92 -0.15 -16.41 -13.49
CA ALA A 92 0.28 -17.66 -12.85
C ALA A 92 -0.74 -18.16 -11.82
N CYS A 93 -1.40 -17.27 -11.08
CA CYS A 93 -2.49 -17.61 -10.17
C CYS A 93 -3.66 -18.25 -10.90
N LEU A 94 -4.10 -17.67 -12.02
CA LEU A 94 -5.16 -18.23 -12.86
C LEU A 94 -4.80 -19.60 -13.42
N GLU A 95 -3.57 -19.78 -13.90
CA GLU A 95 -3.11 -21.07 -14.46
C GLU A 95 -3.07 -22.18 -13.41
N CYS A 96 -2.76 -21.81 -12.15
CA CYS A 96 -2.60 -22.79 -11.06
C CYS A 96 -3.83 -22.93 -10.15
N GLY A 97 -4.88 -22.12 -10.33
CA GLY A 97 -6.04 -22.11 -9.46
C GLY A 97 -5.75 -21.59 -8.06
N VAL A 98 -4.97 -20.48 -7.95
CA VAL A 98 -4.51 -19.90 -6.69
C VAL A 98 -5.12 -18.50 -6.51
N ASN A 99 -5.54 -18.17 -5.28
CA ASN A 99 -6.05 -16.84 -4.95
C ASN A 99 -4.90 -15.82 -4.81
N TYR A 100 -5.24 -14.55 -4.98
CA TYR A 100 -4.27 -13.46 -5.08
C TYR A 100 -4.58 -12.32 -4.10
N LEU A 101 -3.54 -11.68 -3.59
CA LEU A 101 -3.61 -10.45 -2.83
C LEU A 101 -2.35 -9.62 -3.10
N ASP A 102 -2.51 -8.31 -3.29
CA ASP A 102 -1.41 -7.35 -3.37
C ASP A 102 -1.61 -6.14 -2.44
N THR A 103 -0.65 -5.21 -2.47
CA THR A 103 -0.64 -4.00 -1.63
C THR A 103 -0.60 -2.70 -2.43
N ALA A 104 -0.71 -2.77 -3.76
CA ALA A 104 -0.65 -1.62 -4.65
C ALA A 104 -1.40 -1.97 -5.95
N ASN A 105 -1.30 -1.12 -6.97
CA ASN A 105 -1.80 -1.40 -8.31
C ASN A 105 -0.65 -1.71 -9.27
N TYR A 106 -0.96 -2.36 -10.40
CA TYR A 106 0.00 -2.55 -11.49
C TYR A 106 0.48 -1.21 -12.05
N GLU A 107 1.77 -1.13 -12.35
CA GLU A 107 2.39 0.02 -13.00
C GLU A 107 3.27 -0.43 -14.17
N PRO A 108 3.13 0.14 -15.38
CA PRO A 108 4.08 -0.09 -16.46
C PRO A 108 5.48 0.45 -16.13
N ARG A 109 6.54 -0.26 -16.60
CA ARG A 109 7.93 0.15 -16.30
C ARG A 109 8.35 1.42 -17.05
N ASP A 110 7.82 1.62 -18.23
CA ASP A 110 8.17 2.69 -19.17
C ASP A 110 7.28 3.92 -19.07
N GLU A 111 6.22 3.83 -18.31
CA GLU A 111 5.28 4.92 -18.07
C GLU A 111 4.94 5.00 -16.56
N ALA A 112 5.02 6.19 -15.99
CA ALA A 112 4.56 6.43 -14.64
C ALA A 112 3.04 6.65 -14.68
N HIS A 113 2.28 5.56 -14.56
CA HIS A 113 0.83 5.58 -14.68
C HIS A 113 0.21 4.58 -13.71
N PHE A 114 -0.43 5.11 -12.68
CA PHE A 114 -1.05 4.35 -11.60
C PHE A 114 -2.55 4.26 -11.86
N GLU A 115 -3.09 3.05 -12.10
CA GLU A 115 -4.53 2.79 -12.24
C GLU A 115 -4.86 1.32 -12.07
N TYR A 116 -6.05 1.02 -11.58
CA TYR A 116 -6.51 -0.36 -11.41
C TYR A 116 -7.06 -1.02 -12.67
N SER A 117 -7.29 -0.29 -13.75
CA SER A 117 -7.92 -0.80 -14.97
C SER A 117 -7.27 -2.08 -15.51
N TRP A 118 -5.94 -2.16 -15.43
CA TRP A 118 -5.14 -3.33 -15.85
C TRP A 118 -5.52 -4.59 -15.07
N GLN A 119 -5.67 -4.48 -13.77
CA GLN A 119 -5.99 -5.60 -12.91
C GLN A 119 -7.51 -5.90 -12.90
N TRP A 120 -8.36 -4.88 -12.99
CA TRP A 120 -9.81 -5.07 -13.15
C TRP A 120 -10.18 -5.81 -14.43
N ALA A 121 -9.38 -5.73 -15.49
CA ALA A 121 -9.56 -6.52 -16.70
C ALA A 121 -9.50 -8.04 -16.47
N TYR A 122 -8.94 -8.48 -15.35
CA TYR A 122 -8.89 -9.89 -14.95
C TYR A 122 -10.16 -10.38 -14.24
N ARG A 123 -11.11 -9.51 -13.89
CA ARG A 123 -12.29 -9.82 -13.07
C ARG A 123 -13.04 -11.06 -13.56
N GLU A 124 -13.45 -11.08 -14.82
CA GLU A 124 -14.19 -12.22 -15.38
C GLU A 124 -13.40 -13.54 -15.38
N ARG A 125 -12.08 -13.47 -15.59
CA ARG A 125 -11.22 -14.66 -15.59
C ARG A 125 -11.16 -15.28 -14.19
N PHE A 126 -11.02 -14.44 -13.14
CA PHE A 126 -11.04 -14.89 -11.74
C PHE A 126 -12.43 -15.39 -11.32
N GLU A 127 -13.51 -14.71 -11.73
CA GLU A 127 -14.88 -15.16 -11.49
C GLU A 127 -15.13 -16.55 -12.08
N LYS A 128 -14.80 -16.75 -13.36
CA LYS A 128 -14.97 -18.06 -14.04
C LYS A 128 -14.14 -19.18 -13.43
N ALA A 129 -13.00 -18.84 -12.86
CA ALA A 129 -12.12 -19.78 -12.17
C ALA A 129 -12.56 -20.05 -10.71
N GLY A 130 -13.53 -19.30 -10.18
CA GLY A 130 -13.94 -19.36 -8.77
C GLY A 130 -12.88 -18.84 -7.80
N LEU A 131 -11.96 -17.98 -8.27
CA LEU A 131 -10.85 -17.44 -7.52
C LEU A 131 -11.13 -16.00 -7.07
N THR A 132 -10.56 -15.62 -5.94
CA THR A 132 -10.61 -14.27 -5.39
C THR A 132 -9.25 -13.59 -5.57
N ALA A 133 -9.23 -12.37 -6.12
CA ALA A 133 -8.11 -11.46 -6.07
C ALA A 133 -8.50 -10.22 -5.23
N ILE A 134 -7.70 -9.89 -4.24
CA ILE A 134 -7.86 -8.73 -3.36
C ILE A 134 -6.78 -7.73 -3.73
N LEU A 135 -7.19 -6.55 -4.19
CA LEU A 135 -6.28 -5.51 -4.66
C LEU A 135 -6.07 -4.42 -3.61
N GLY A 136 -4.85 -3.90 -3.58
CA GLY A 136 -4.49 -2.76 -2.76
C GLY A 136 -4.73 -3.00 -1.27
N CYS A 137 -4.28 -4.12 -0.72
CA CYS A 137 -4.46 -4.46 0.69
C CYS A 137 -3.24 -4.06 1.53
N GLY A 138 -2.76 -2.82 1.34
CA GLY A 138 -1.77 -2.16 2.17
C GLY A 138 -2.43 -1.22 3.18
N PHE A 139 -1.82 -0.06 3.41
CA PHE A 139 -2.48 0.98 4.20
C PHE A 139 -3.23 1.97 3.30
N ASP A 140 -2.52 2.62 2.43
CA ASP A 140 -2.96 3.46 1.32
C ASP A 140 -2.19 3.04 0.05
N PRO A 141 -2.85 2.31 -0.82
CA PRO A 141 -4.21 1.76 -0.75
C PRO A 141 -4.35 0.62 0.27
N GLY A 142 -5.54 0.51 0.88
CA GLY A 142 -5.91 -0.62 1.73
C GLY A 142 -6.73 -0.23 2.95
N VAL A 143 -6.10 -0.02 4.09
CA VAL A 143 -6.84 0.39 5.32
C VAL A 143 -7.64 1.66 5.08
N SER A 144 -7.17 2.59 4.26
CA SER A 144 -7.90 3.78 3.81
C SER A 144 -9.25 3.40 3.18
N GLY A 145 -9.29 2.44 2.26
CA GLY A 145 -10.51 1.91 1.67
C GLY A 145 -11.42 1.22 2.68
N VAL A 146 -10.84 0.42 3.59
CA VAL A 146 -11.60 -0.23 4.67
C VAL A 146 -12.18 0.79 5.65
N PHE A 147 -11.47 1.89 5.93
CA PHE A 147 -11.98 2.99 6.75
C PHE A 147 -13.18 3.67 6.09
N VAL A 148 -13.13 3.92 4.79
CA VAL A 148 -14.26 4.47 4.02
C VAL A 148 -15.45 3.50 4.03
N ALA A 149 -15.21 2.19 3.84
CA ALA A 149 -16.25 1.17 3.93
C ALA A 149 -16.91 1.11 5.32
N TYR A 150 -16.09 1.22 6.39
CA TYR A 150 -16.58 1.28 7.76
C TYR A 150 -17.44 2.52 8.01
N ALA A 151 -16.97 3.68 7.57
CA ALA A 151 -17.72 4.93 7.67
C ALA A 151 -19.07 4.83 6.93
N ALA A 152 -19.09 4.31 5.72
CA ALA A 152 -20.32 4.09 4.92
C ALA A 152 -21.27 3.13 5.63
N LYS A 153 -20.75 2.04 6.19
CA LYS A 153 -21.55 1.03 6.88
C LYS A 153 -22.20 1.55 8.17
N HIS A 154 -21.45 2.29 8.97
CA HIS A 154 -21.87 2.63 10.35
C HIS A 154 -22.34 4.07 10.54
N HIS A 155 -21.80 5.03 9.79
CA HIS A 155 -21.99 6.45 10.06
C HIS A 155 -22.77 7.21 9.01
N PHE A 156 -22.48 6.98 7.71
CA PHE A 156 -23.02 7.81 6.63
C PHE A 156 -24.18 7.14 5.87
N SER A 157 -25.17 7.96 5.50
CA SER A 157 -26.12 7.65 4.44
C SER A 157 -25.61 8.13 3.08
N GLU A 158 -24.87 9.26 3.06
CA GLU A 158 -24.22 9.84 1.87
C GLU A 158 -22.87 10.43 2.30
N MET A 159 -21.76 9.94 1.75
CA MET A 159 -20.44 10.55 1.86
C MET A 159 -20.28 11.52 0.68
N GLU A 160 -20.02 12.80 0.95
CA GLU A 160 -19.91 13.81 -0.09
C GLU A 160 -18.46 14.25 -0.35
N TYR A 161 -17.65 14.32 0.69
CA TYR A 161 -16.27 14.77 0.60
C TYR A 161 -15.36 13.78 1.33
N LEU A 162 -14.30 13.37 0.65
CA LEU A 162 -13.29 12.46 1.17
C LEU A 162 -11.91 13.06 0.99
N ASP A 163 -11.13 13.12 2.06
CA ASP A 163 -9.73 13.46 2.05
C ASP A 163 -8.94 12.36 2.78
N ILE A 164 -8.11 11.62 2.04
CA ILE A 164 -7.15 10.69 2.62
C ILE A 164 -5.93 11.49 2.98
N VAL A 165 -5.42 11.31 4.19
CA VAL A 165 -4.29 12.06 4.73
C VAL A 165 -3.23 11.10 5.24
N ASP A 166 -2.02 11.17 4.67
CA ASP A 166 -0.86 10.38 5.05
C ASP A 166 0.25 11.29 5.58
N CYS A 167 0.64 11.03 6.82
CA CYS A 167 1.73 11.72 7.49
C CYS A 167 2.79 10.75 7.98
N ASN A 168 4.01 10.93 7.52
CA ASN A 168 5.18 10.37 8.18
C ASN A 168 5.97 11.49 8.85
N ALA A 169 5.87 11.57 10.18
CA ALA A 169 6.58 12.55 11.01
C ALA A 169 7.88 12.00 11.61
N GLY A 170 8.34 10.86 11.11
CA GLY A 170 9.55 10.22 11.60
C GLY A 170 10.82 10.89 11.10
N ASN A 171 11.93 10.59 11.79
CA ASN A 171 13.28 11.01 11.44
C ASN A 171 14.24 9.83 11.50
N HIS A 172 14.81 9.46 10.35
CA HIS A 172 15.79 8.39 10.18
C HIS A 172 17.25 8.89 10.17
N GLY A 173 17.50 10.18 10.41
CA GLY A 173 18.84 10.78 10.48
C GLY A 173 19.60 10.86 9.15
N LYS A 174 18.96 10.59 8.01
CA LYS A 174 19.57 10.73 6.68
C LYS A 174 19.08 12.02 6.02
N ALA A 175 19.97 12.71 5.31
CA ALA A 175 19.61 13.93 4.58
C ALA A 175 18.57 13.65 3.47
N PHE A 176 18.70 12.50 2.79
CA PHE A 176 17.74 12.03 1.80
C PHE A 176 17.66 10.51 1.81
N ALA A 177 16.48 9.98 2.01
CA ALA A 177 16.13 8.57 1.86
C ALA A 177 14.63 8.46 1.59
N THR A 178 14.20 7.34 1.01
CA THR A 178 12.78 7.03 0.78
C THR A 178 12.32 5.92 1.73
N ASN A 179 11.08 5.95 2.16
CA ASN A 179 10.56 4.98 3.15
C ASN A 179 10.17 3.63 2.53
N PHE A 180 9.99 3.60 1.21
CA PHE A 180 9.78 2.39 0.41
C PHE A 180 10.66 2.47 -0.84
N ASN A 181 10.42 1.62 -1.82
CA ASN A 181 11.27 1.53 -3.01
C ASN A 181 11.55 2.92 -3.61
N PRO A 182 12.82 3.36 -3.72
CA PRO A 182 13.15 4.71 -4.17
C PRO A 182 12.61 5.05 -5.56
N GLU A 183 12.57 4.07 -6.45
CA GLU A 183 12.06 4.25 -7.80
C GLU A 183 10.55 4.56 -7.79
N ILE A 184 9.76 3.76 -7.08
CA ILE A 184 8.31 3.96 -6.98
C ILE A 184 8.02 5.30 -6.28
N ASN A 185 8.66 5.55 -5.14
CA ASN A 185 8.47 6.79 -4.39
C ASN A 185 8.78 8.06 -5.23
N ILE A 186 9.92 8.09 -5.93
CA ILE A 186 10.29 9.24 -6.75
C ILE A 186 9.33 9.40 -7.94
N ARG A 187 8.93 8.30 -8.59
CA ARG A 187 7.97 8.33 -9.70
C ARG A 187 6.63 8.91 -9.26
N GLU A 188 6.10 8.44 -8.14
CA GLU A 188 4.85 8.91 -7.56
C GLU A 188 4.87 10.41 -7.25
N ILE A 189 5.88 10.89 -6.53
CA ILE A 189 5.94 12.30 -6.07
C ILE A 189 6.24 13.28 -7.21
N THR A 190 6.89 12.82 -8.27
CA THR A 190 7.27 13.68 -9.40
C THR A 190 6.20 13.78 -10.49
N GLN A 191 5.11 13.03 -10.36
CA GLN A 191 3.96 13.11 -11.26
C GLN A 191 3.05 14.32 -10.94
N ASN A 192 2.16 14.60 -11.90
CA ASN A 192 1.07 15.54 -11.69
C ASN A 192 0.15 15.04 -10.56
N GLY A 193 -0.26 15.95 -9.68
CA GLY A 193 -1.35 15.70 -8.76
C GLY A 193 -2.67 15.52 -9.53
N ARG A 194 -3.57 14.67 -9.01
CA ARG A 194 -4.87 14.43 -9.61
C ARG A 194 -5.89 14.10 -8.53
N TYR A 195 -7.04 14.74 -8.58
CA TYR A 195 -8.12 14.51 -7.64
C TYR A 195 -9.48 14.54 -8.32
N TYR A 196 -10.49 13.95 -7.66
CA TYR A 196 -11.84 13.91 -8.17
C TYR A 196 -12.67 15.08 -7.64
N LYS A 197 -13.43 15.76 -8.52
CA LYS A 197 -14.35 16.85 -8.17
C LYS A 197 -15.54 16.87 -9.14
N ASP A 198 -16.75 16.78 -8.59
CA ASP A 198 -18.03 16.94 -9.32
C ASP A 198 -18.10 16.10 -10.61
N GLY A 199 -17.76 14.81 -10.52
CA GLY A 199 -17.83 13.88 -11.65
C GLY A 199 -16.64 13.95 -12.61
N LYS A 200 -15.57 14.70 -12.26
CA LYS A 200 -14.41 14.89 -13.13
C LYS A 200 -13.10 14.75 -12.36
N TRP A 201 -12.10 14.27 -13.07
CA TRP A 201 -10.73 14.33 -12.60
C TRP A 201 -10.10 15.68 -12.92
N VAL A 202 -9.52 16.31 -11.91
CA VAL A 202 -8.80 17.59 -12.01
C VAL A 202 -7.31 17.29 -11.85
N THR A 203 -6.48 17.79 -12.75
CA THR A 203 -5.02 17.62 -12.73
C THR A 203 -4.35 18.91 -12.26
N THR A 204 -3.35 18.79 -11.40
CA THR A 204 -2.48 19.87 -10.92
C THR A 204 -1.03 19.57 -11.26
N GLY A 205 -0.16 20.56 -11.19
CA GLY A 205 1.28 20.32 -11.26
C GLY A 205 1.79 19.49 -10.08
N PRO A 206 2.98 18.86 -10.20
CA PRO A 206 3.59 18.09 -9.12
C PRO A 206 3.78 18.96 -7.88
N LEU A 207 3.24 18.53 -6.72
CA LEU A 207 3.33 19.23 -5.43
C LEU A 207 2.85 20.70 -5.47
N GLU A 208 2.06 21.09 -6.47
CA GLU A 208 1.60 22.48 -6.66
C GLU A 208 0.61 22.90 -5.58
N VAL A 209 -0.29 22.01 -5.20
CA VAL A 209 -1.30 22.25 -4.18
C VAL A 209 -0.83 21.70 -2.86
N HIS A 210 -0.70 22.56 -1.86
CA HIS A 210 -0.31 22.14 -0.51
C HIS A 210 -1.00 22.98 0.55
N THR A 211 -1.09 22.45 1.75
CA THR A 211 -1.67 23.10 2.92
C THR A 211 -1.11 22.52 4.21
N GLU A 212 -1.22 23.24 5.30
CA GLU A 212 -0.91 22.71 6.61
C GLU A 212 -2.13 21.95 7.17
N LEU A 213 -1.93 20.70 7.56
CA LEU A 213 -2.93 19.87 8.24
C LEU A 213 -2.42 19.40 9.60
N THR A 214 -3.31 19.34 10.58
CA THR A 214 -2.99 18.87 11.93
C THR A 214 -3.25 17.37 12.04
N TYR A 215 -2.25 16.62 12.47
CA TYR A 215 -2.31 15.17 12.67
C TYR A 215 -2.32 14.83 14.17
N PRO A 216 -3.18 13.91 14.60
CA PRO A 216 -3.24 13.50 16.03
C PRO A 216 -1.88 13.02 16.53
N ASN A 217 -1.49 13.44 17.73
CA ASN A 217 -0.21 13.21 18.40
C ASN A 217 1.02 13.86 17.73
N ILE A 218 0.94 14.26 16.48
CA ILE A 218 2.05 14.80 15.67
C ILE A 218 2.02 16.33 15.59
N GLY A 219 0.82 16.90 15.49
CA GLY A 219 0.63 18.36 15.27
C GLY A 219 0.63 18.75 13.78
N PRO A 220 0.81 20.06 13.49
CA PRO A 220 0.72 20.58 12.11
C PRO A 220 1.88 20.10 11.23
N ARG A 221 1.56 19.78 9.97
CA ARG A 221 2.53 19.39 8.92
C ARG A 221 2.08 19.90 7.56
N ASP A 222 3.04 20.36 6.75
CA ASP A 222 2.82 20.66 5.35
C ASP A 222 2.42 19.38 4.62
N SER A 223 1.24 19.38 4.01
CA SER A 223 0.64 18.28 3.29
C SER A 223 0.42 18.67 1.84
N TYR A 224 0.83 17.82 0.92
CA TYR A 224 0.85 18.05 -0.52
C TYR A 224 -0.19 17.17 -1.18
N LEU A 225 -0.97 17.75 -2.10
CA LEU A 225 -1.95 17.00 -2.89
C LEU A 225 -1.21 16.17 -3.94
N LEU A 226 -1.46 14.87 -3.91
CA LEU A 226 -0.96 13.92 -4.89
C LEU A 226 -2.14 13.22 -5.59
N TYR A 227 -1.84 12.44 -6.61
CA TYR A 227 -2.73 11.38 -7.07
C TYR A 227 -2.38 10.08 -6.32
N HIS A 228 -3.41 9.34 -5.96
CA HIS A 228 -3.25 8.00 -5.41
C HIS A 228 -4.37 7.08 -5.92
N GLU A 229 -4.06 5.84 -6.23
CA GLU A 229 -4.92 4.93 -7.01
C GLU A 229 -6.23 4.56 -6.33
N GLU A 230 -6.29 4.48 -5.00
CA GLU A 230 -7.52 4.13 -4.31
C GLU A 230 -8.65 5.16 -4.51
N LEU A 231 -8.31 6.38 -4.90
CA LEU A 231 -9.32 7.36 -5.26
C LEU A 231 -10.20 6.88 -6.42
N GLU A 232 -9.66 6.09 -7.37
CA GLU A 232 -10.44 5.54 -8.49
C GLU A 232 -11.50 4.55 -8.02
N SER A 233 -11.09 3.58 -7.21
CA SER A 233 -12.02 2.56 -6.72
C SER A 233 -13.04 3.13 -5.75
N LEU A 234 -12.64 4.08 -4.91
CA LEU A 234 -13.54 4.72 -3.93
C LEU A 234 -14.63 5.55 -4.60
N VAL A 235 -14.32 6.36 -5.61
CA VAL A 235 -15.38 7.14 -6.30
C VAL A 235 -16.29 6.27 -7.15
N LEU A 236 -15.83 5.10 -7.62
CA LEU A 236 -16.66 4.12 -8.31
C LEU A 236 -17.61 3.39 -7.34
N ASN A 237 -17.10 2.98 -6.18
CA ASN A 237 -17.87 2.24 -5.18
C ASN A 237 -18.81 3.13 -4.35
N TYR A 238 -18.50 4.43 -4.22
CA TYR A 238 -19.29 5.41 -3.47
C TYR A 238 -19.66 6.62 -4.34
N PRO A 239 -20.64 6.49 -5.23
CA PRO A 239 -21.00 7.54 -6.23
C PRO A 239 -21.58 8.81 -5.62
N SER A 240 -21.88 8.85 -4.32
CA SER A 240 -22.25 10.08 -3.60
C SER A 240 -21.08 11.02 -3.36
N ILE A 241 -19.85 10.55 -3.53
CA ILE A 241 -18.63 11.36 -3.35
C ILE A 241 -18.56 12.41 -4.47
N LYS A 242 -18.55 13.67 -4.07
CA LYS A 242 -18.43 14.86 -4.95
C LYS A 242 -16.96 15.31 -5.09
N ARG A 243 -16.15 15.08 -4.04
CA ARG A 243 -14.71 15.40 -4.05
C ARG A 243 -13.96 14.30 -3.31
N ALA A 244 -12.87 13.80 -3.92
CA ALA A 244 -11.94 12.89 -3.29
C ALA A 244 -10.49 13.35 -3.56
N ARG A 245 -9.67 13.49 -2.50
CA ARG A 245 -8.29 13.96 -2.56
C ARG A 245 -7.38 13.08 -1.70
N PHE A 246 -6.11 13.03 -2.08
CA PHE A 246 -5.06 12.39 -1.29
C PHE A 246 -3.98 13.41 -0.94
N TRP A 247 -3.53 13.39 0.31
CA TRP A 247 -2.55 14.30 0.86
C TRP A 247 -1.43 13.53 1.54
N MET A 248 -0.18 13.87 1.18
CA MET A 248 1.00 13.27 1.80
C MET A 248 1.95 14.35 2.32
N THR A 249 2.63 14.06 3.43
CA THR A 249 3.56 15.00 4.05
C THR A 249 4.99 14.79 3.58
N PHE A 250 5.71 15.90 3.38
CA PHE A 250 7.13 15.87 3.06
C PHE A 250 7.89 16.93 3.85
N GLY A 251 9.05 16.56 4.39
CA GLY A 251 9.98 17.50 5.02
C GLY A 251 10.65 18.42 3.98
N GLN A 252 10.93 19.68 4.34
CA GLN A 252 11.57 20.65 3.44
C GLN A 252 12.96 20.22 2.98
N GLU A 253 13.70 19.49 3.81
CA GLU A 253 15.00 18.92 3.43
C GLU A 253 14.84 17.87 2.32
N TYR A 254 13.88 16.96 2.46
CA TYR A 254 13.56 15.97 1.44
C TYR A 254 13.18 16.62 0.11
N LEU A 255 12.28 17.61 0.12
CA LEU A 255 11.82 18.33 -1.07
C LEU A 255 12.96 19.09 -1.75
N THR A 256 13.90 19.65 -0.97
CA THR A 256 15.08 20.34 -1.50
C THR A 256 15.97 19.37 -2.28
N HIS A 257 16.27 18.20 -1.73
CA HIS A 257 17.07 17.19 -2.42
C HIS A 257 16.34 16.62 -3.64
N LEU A 258 15.03 16.34 -3.53
CA LEU A 258 14.22 15.86 -4.65
C LEU A 258 14.26 16.84 -5.83
N ARG A 259 14.13 18.15 -5.56
CA ARG A 259 14.21 19.19 -6.59
C ARG A 259 15.57 19.19 -7.30
N VAL A 260 16.66 19.03 -6.55
CA VAL A 260 18.01 18.92 -7.15
C VAL A 260 18.09 17.68 -8.03
N ILE A 261 17.64 16.54 -7.55
CA ILE A 261 17.62 15.26 -8.30
C ILE A 261 16.84 15.40 -9.61
N GLN A 262 15.68 16.06 -9.59
CA GLN A 262 14.89 16.34 -10.80
C GLN A 262 15.64 17.30 -11.76
N ASN A 263 16.17 18.40 -11.26
CA ASN A 263 16.82 19.43 -12.06
C ASN A 263 18.08 18.93 -12.78
N ILE A 264 18.81 17.99 -12.18
CA ILE A 264 19.99 17.37 -12.81
C ILE A 264 19.65 16.14 -13.66
N GLY A 265 18.36 15.78 -13.78
CA GLY A 265 17.89 14.66 -14.59
C GLY A 265 18.08 13.27 -13.98
N MET A 266 18.40 13.17 -12.68
CA MET A 266 18.57 11.86 -12.02
C MET A 266 17.25 11.14 -11.72
N ALA A 267 16.10 11.83 -11.80
CA ALA A 267 14.76 11.22 -11.67
C ALA A 267 14.21 10.68 -13.02
N ARG A 268 14.96 10.75 -14.13
CA ARG A 268 14.51 10.29 -15.45
C ARG A 268 14.40 8.77 -15.49
N ILE A 269 13.34 8.29 -16.17
CA ILE A 269 13.06 6.86 -16.39
C ILE A 269 13.44 6.37 -17.79
N ASP A 270 13.81 7.28 -18.70
CA ASP A 270 14.30 6.96 -20.03
C ASP A 270 15.80 6.68 -20.04
N GLU A 271 16.26 5.92 -21.03
CA GLU A 271 17.66 5.55 -21.17
C GLU A 271 18.52 6.76 -21.60
N VAL A 272 19.69 6.91 -20.96
CA VAL A 272 20.76 7.83 -21.37
C VAL A 272 22.02 7.05 -21.70
N GLU A 273 22.80 7.53 -22.67
CA GLU A 273 24.07 6.90 -23.04
C GLU A 273 25.21 7.40 -22.12
N TYR A 274 25.96 6.45 -21.56
CA TYR A 274 27.17 6.72 -20.81
C TYR A 274 28.27 5.73 -21.20
N ASN A 275 29.36 6.22 -21.81
CA ASN A 275 30.50 5.41 -22.27
C ASN A 275 30.09 4.17 -23.10
N GLY A 276 29.15 4.34 -24.04
CA GLY A 276 28.67 3.26 -24.91
C GLY A 276 27.71 2.28 -24.22
N THR A 277 27.30 2.55 -22.98
CA THR A 277 26.30 1.76 -22.24
C THR A 277 25.06 2.60 -21.99
N LYS A 278 23.89 2.02 -22.20
CA LYS A 278 22.62 2.65 -21.86
C LYS A 278 22.31 2.43 -20.39
N ILE A 279 22.00 3.49 -19.69
CA ILE A 279 21.61 3.47 -18.27
C ILE A 279 20.32 4.28 -18.08
N VAL A 280 19.49 3.87 -17.13
CA VAL A 280 18.34 4.65 -16.66
C VAL A 280 18.77 5.40 -15.41
N PRO A 281 18.79 6.77 -15.42
CA PRO A 281 19.30 7.56 -14.28
C PRO A 281 18.66 7.19 -12.95
N LEU A 282 17.33 7.01 -12.91
CA LEU A 282 16.60 6.64 -11.71
C LEU A 282 17.02 5.27 -11.14
N GLN A 283 17.35 4.28 -12.03
CA GLN A 283 17.85 2.98 -11.58
C GLN A 283 19.24 3.08 -10.96
N PHE A 284 20.08 3.96 -11.50
CA PHE A 284 21.39 4.23 -10.91
C PHE A 284 21.26 4.96 -9.57
N LEU A 285 20.37 5.97 -9.49
CA LEU A 285 20.08 6.67 -8.24
C LEU A 285 19.61 5.71 -7.15
N LYS A 286 18.68 4.81 -7.48
CA LYS A 286 18.20 3.76 -6.57
C LYS A 286 19.33 2.89 -6.01
N ALA A 287 20.34 2.60 -6.83
CA ALA A 287 21.47 1.76 -6.41
C ALA A 287 22.40 2.44 -5.38
N VAL A 288 22.42 3.78 -5.34
CA VAL A 288 23.28 4.55 -4.41
C VAL A 288 22.52 5.12 -3.22
N LEU A 289 21.20 5.15 -3.25
CA LEU A 289 20.38 5.58 -2.11
C LEU A 289 20.38 4.56 -0.98
N PRO A 290 20.19 5.01 0.28
CA PRO A 290 19.97 4.10 1.40
C PRO A 290 18.83 3.12 1.11
N ASN A 291 19.02 1.84 1.46
CA ASN A 291 17.94 0.87 1.35
C ASN A 291 16.87 1.16 2.42
N PRO A 292 15.58 1.30 2.06
CA PRO A 292 14.50 1.55 3.02
C PRO A 292 14.42 0.52 4.17
N GLN A 293 14.83 -0.73 3.92
CA GLN A 293 14.90 -1.77 4.95
C GLN A 293 15.87 -1.43 6.09
N ASP A 294 16.94 -0.69 5.80
CA ASP A 294 18.02 -0.42 6.74
C ASP A 294 17.77 0.88 7.55
N LEU A 295 16.65 1.55 7.34
CA LEU A 295 16.33 2.80 8.04
C LEU A 295 15.80 2.57 9.46
N GLY A 296 15.24 1.39 9.75
CA GLY A 296 14.45 1.14 10.97
C GLY A 296 15.22 1.30 12.28
N GLU A 297 16.50 0.96 12.34
CA GLU A 297 17.30 0.90 13.59
C GLU A 297 17.37 2.26 14.33
N ASN A 298 17.41 3.37 13.59
CA ASN A 298 17.53 4.71 14.16
C ASN A 298 16.37 5.62 13.70
N TYR A 299 15.22 5.05 13.44
CA TYR A 299 14.05 5.77 12.99
C TYR A 299 13.16 6.08 14.18
N HIS A 300 12.98 7.36 14.47
CA HIS A 300 12.20 7.87 15.60
C HIS A 300 10.96 8.60 15.11
N GLY A 301 9.89 8.55 15.91
CA GLY A 301 8.62 9.20 15.61
C GLY A 301 7.56 8.26 15.11
N GLU A 302 6.53 8.80 14.47
CA GLU A 302 5.36 8.01 14.08
C GLU A 302 4.78 8.42 12.73
N THR A 303 4.03 7.52 12.12
CA THR A 303 3.12 7.80 11.01
C THR A 303 1.71 8.07 11.56
N SER A 304 0.91 8.86 10.82
CA SER A 304 -0.53 9.04 11.05
C SER A 304 -1.24 9.05 9.73
N ILE A 305 -2.05 8.01 9.47
CA ILE A 305 -2.73 7.84 8.20
C ILE A 305 -4.23 7.64 8.46
N GLY A 306 -5.08 8.32 7.67
CA GLY A 306 -6.51 8.22 7.87
C GLY A 306 -7.37 8.90 6.82
N CYS A 307 -8.68 8.86 7.05
CA CYS A 307 -9.69 9.40 6.15
C CYS A 307 -10.53 10.46 6.86
N ARG A 308 -10.57 11.66 6.32
CA ARG A 308 -11.46 12.75 6.73
C ARG A 308 -12.64 12.77 5.77
N ILE A 309 -13.85 12.57 6.32
CA ILE A 309 -15.06 12.37 5.53
C ILE A 309 -16.13 13.35 6.03
N SER A 310 -16.82 14.01 5.10
CA SER A 310 -18.00 14.80 5.43
C SER A 310 -19.15 14.47 4.48
N GLY A 311 -20.40 14.64 4.98
CA GLY A 311 -21.60 14.32 4.24
C GLY A 311 -22.82 14.26 5.15
N LYS A 312 -23.75 13.34 4.87
CA LYS A 312 -24.96 13.10 5.65
C LYS A 312 -24.83 11.82 6.48
N GLY A 313 -25.04 11.96 7.76
CA GLY A 313 -25.14 10.83 8.68
C GLY A 313 -26.38 9.95 8.44
N LYS A 314 -26.45 8.80 9.09
CA LYS A 314 -27.60 7.88 9.06
C LYS A 314 -28.91 8.51 9.54
N ASP A 315 -28.82 9.55 10.37
CA ASP A 315 -29.97 10.34 10.84
C ASP A 315 -30.37 11.48 9.88
N GLY A 316 -29.69 11.61 8.75
CA GLY A 316 -29.91 12.63 7.71
C GLY A 316 -29.29 14.00 8.01
N LYS A 317 -28.58 14.16 9.13
CA LYS A 317 -27.91 15.42 9.50
C LYS A 317 -26.50 15.49 8.93
N PRO A 318 -25.96 16.72 8.78
CA PRO A 318 -24.54 16.88 8.47
C PRO A 318 -23.66 16.16 9.46
N LEU A 319 -22.66 15.46 8.96
CA LEU A 319 -21.68 14.70 9.76
C LEU A 319 -20.27 14.96 9.23
N THR A 320 -19.36 15.23 10.13
CA THR A 320 -17.90 15.20 9.90
C THR A 320 -17.30 14.04 10.68
N TYR A 321 -16.38 13.33 10.07
CA TYR A 321 -15.80 12.11 10.59
C TYR A 321 -14.34 11.98 10.20
N TYR A 322 -13.48 11.68 11.16
CA TYR A 322 -12.09 11.39 10.91
C TYR A 322 -11.75 10.05 11.56
N ILE A 323 -11.32 9.09 10.75
CA ILE A 323 -10.84 7.77 11.18
C ILE A 323 -9.38 7.64 10.80
N TYR A 324 -8.53 7.21 11.74
CA TYR A 324 -7.08 7.21 11.54
C TYR A 324 -6.37 6.17 12.41
N ASN A 325 -5.13 5.86 12.02
CA ASN A 325 -4.16 5.08 12.79
C ASN A 325 -2.89 5.89 13.00
N ASN A 326 -2.25 5.74 14.16
CA ASN A 326 -0.88 6.15 14.41
C ASN A 326 -0.01 4.90 14.60
N CYS A 327 1.21 4.90 14.03
CA CYS A 327 2.16 3.81 14.16
C CYS A 327 3.56 4.33 14.46
N SER A 328 4.15 3.89 15.58
CA SER A 328 5.52 4.24 15.98
C SER A 328 6.56 3.47 15.18
N HIS A 329 7.60 4.18 14.70
CA HIS A 329 8.74 3.56 14.03
C HIS A 329 9.52 2.64 14.97
N GLU A 330 9.69 3.03 16.22
CA GLU A 330 10.42 2.27 17.23
C GLU A 330 9.70 0.96 17.59
N GLU A 331 8.37 1.01 17.79
CA GLU A 331 7.59 -0.19 18.11
C GLU A 331 7.53 -1.15 16.93
N ALA A 332 7.36 -0.63 15.70
CA ALA A 332 7.41 -1.45 14.48
C ALA A 332 8.77 -2.15 14.33
N TYR A 333 9.87 -1.41 14.57
CA TYR A 333 11.20 -1.96 14.51
C TYR A 333 11.45 -3.03 15.57
N LYS A 334 11.03 -2.79 16.79
CA LYS A 334 11.14 -3.75 17.90
C LYS A 334 10.44 -5.08 17.60
N GLU A 335 9.31 -5.05 16.92
CA GLU A 335 8.53 -6.25 16.62
C GLU A 335 9.05 -7.00 15.39
N THR A 336 9.35 -6.29 14.31
CA THR A 336 9.62 -6.91 13.00
C THR A 336 10.99 -6.59 12.40
N GLY A 337 11.78 -5.72 13.04
CA GLY A 337 13.05 -5.24 12.50
C GLY A 337 12.86 -4.29 11.29
N THR A 338 11.66 -3.70 11.13
CA THR A 338 11.35 -2.78 10.03
C THR A 338 10.77 -1.46 10.57
N GLN A 339 10.76 -0.42 9.75
CA GLN A 339 10.17 0.87 10.09
C GLN A 339 8.64 0.90 9.86
N ALA A 340 7.94 1.92 10.42
CA ALA A 340 6.48 1.99 10.44
C ALA A 340 5.83 1.95 9.06
N VAL A 341 6.39 2.55 8.00
CA VAL A 341 5.78 2.52 6.66
C VAL A 341 5.72 1.10 6.08
N SER A 342 6.78 0.28 6.31
CA SER A 342 6.73 -1.14 5.95
C SER A 342 5.75 -1.92 6.82
N TYR A 343 5.63 -1.55 8.10
CA TYR A 343 4.76 -2.19 9.07
C TYR A 343 3.28 -1.91 8.77
N THR A 344 2.93 -0.64 8.51
CA THR A 344 1.55 -0.23 8.15
C THR A 344 1.07 -0.84 6.85
N THR A 345 1.97 -1.17 5.92
CA THR A 345 1.63 -1.88 4.67
C THR A 345 1.55 -3.40 4.88
N GLY A 346 2.48 -3.98 5.63
CA GLY A 346 2.58 -5.44 5.75
C GLY A 346 1.56 -6.07 6.69
N VAL A 347 1.16 -5.38 7.76
CA VAL A 347 0.13 -5.89 8.70
C VAL A 347 -1.23 -6.02 8.01
N PRO A 348 -1.73 -5.03 7.25
CA PRO A 348 -2.98 -5.18 6.50
C PRO A 348 -2.93 -6.28 5.44
N ALA A 349 -1.82 -6.44 4.72
CA ALA A 349 -1.66 -7.51 3.73
C ALA A 349 -1.83 -8.89 4.36
N MET A 350 -1.20 -9.14 5.52
CA MET A 350 -1.40 -10.37 6.28
C MET A 350 -2.84 -10.49 6.78
N THR A 351 -3.44 -9.39 7.28
CA THR A 351 -4.81 -9.37 7.81
C THR A 351 -5.82 -9.69 6.70
N GLY A 352 -5.67 -9.11 5.49
CA GLY A 352 -6.51 -9.42 4.32
C GLY A 352 -6.41 -10.88 3.90
N ALA A 353 -5.19 -11.43 3.86
CA ALA A 353 -4.99 -12.85 3.62
C ALA A 353 -5.67 -13.72 4.69
N MET A 354 -5.59 -13.32 5.97
CA MET A 354 -6.30 -13.99 7.07
C MET A 354 -7.83 -13.90 6.89
N MET A 355 -8.37 -12.76 6.45
CA MET A 355 -9.81 -12.62 6.17
C MET A 355 -10.24 -13.59 5.07
N PHE A 356 -9.47 -13.71 3.99
CA PHE A 356 -9.75 -14.67 2.95
C PHE A 356 -9.68 -16.12 3.47
N LEU A 357 -8.56 -16.51 4.09
CA LEU A 357 -8.31 -17.88 4.56
C LEU A 357 -9.28 -18.35 5.65
N THR A 358 -9.90 -17.42 6.37
CA THR A 358 -10.95 -17.69 7.38
C THR A 358 -12.37 -17.58 6.81
N GLY A 359 -12.53 -17.41 5.50
CA GLY A 359 -13.82 -17.38 4.82
C GLY A 359 -14.62 -16.08 4.94
N LYS A 360 -14.03 -15.02 5.50
CA LYS A 360 -14.70 -13.72 5.70
C LYS A 360 -14.68 -12.84 4.45
N TRP A 361 -13.62 -12.91 3.66
CA TRP A 361 -13.42 -12.15 2.42
C TRP A 361 -13.27 -13.07 1.20
N VAL A 362 -14.22 -13.97 1.01
CA VAL A 362 -14.27 -14.86 -0.16
C VAL A 362 -15.32 -14.33 -1.13
N LYS A 363 -14.87 -13.85 -2.28
CA LYS A 363 -15.71 -13.29 -3.34
C LYS A 363 -15.01 -13.51 -4.68
N PRO A 364 -15.43 -14.47 -5.51
CA PRO A 364 -14.81 -14.71 -6.81
C PRO A 364 -14.79 -13.42 -7.67
N GLY A 365 -13.65 -13.20 -8.33
CA GLY A 365 -13.41 -12.01 -9.12
C GLY A 365 -12.20 -11.24 -8.63
N VAL A 366 -12.07 -9.99 -9.09
CA VAL A 366 -11.02 -9.04 -8.69
C VAL A 366 -11.68 -7.87 -7.98
N HIS A 367 -11.31 -7.62 -6.75
CA HIS A 367 -11.99 -6.68 -5.85
C HIS A 367 -11.01 -5.82 -5.07
N ASN A 368 -11.32 -4.54 -4.93
CA ASN A 368 -10.65 -3.66 -3.98
C ASN A 368 -11.18 -3.92 -2.56
N VAL A 369 -10.42 -3.55 -1.55
CA VAL A 369 -10.71 -3.90 -0.14
C VAL A 369 -12.03 -3.33 0.38
N GLU A 370 -12.45 -2.17 -0.10
CA GLU A 370 -13.72 -1.52 0.29
C GLU A 370 -14.98 -2.26 -0.22
N GLU A 371 -14.82 -3.24 -1.10
CA GLU A 371 -15.91 -4.10 -1.55
C GLU A 371 -16.25 -5.25 -0.57
N PHE A 372 -15.49 -5.37 0.53
CA PHE A 372 -15.67 -6.39 1.55
C PHE A 372 -16.21 -5.82 2.87
N ASP A 373 -16.61 -6.69 3.79
CA ASP A 373 -17.04 -6.28 5.14
C ASP A 373 -15.85 -5.73 5.95
N PRO A 374 -15.88 -4.45 6.38
CA PRO A 374 -14.78 -3.83 7.10
C PRO A 374 -14.63 -4.33 8.55
N ASP A 375 -15.72 -4.73 9.22
CA ASP A 375 -15.72 -4.97 10.66
C ASP A 375 -14.75 -6.07 11.11
N PRO A 376 -14.74 -7.27 10.48
CA PRO A 376 -13.83 -8.32 10.91
C PRO A 376 -12.37 -8.00 10.60
N PHE A 377 -12.11 -7.20 9.56
CA PHE A 377 -10.77 -6.76 9.22
C PHE A 377 -10.23 -5.76 10.24
N LEU A 378 -11.00 -4.70 10.56
CA LEU A 378 -10.60 -3.68 11.53
C LEU A 378 -10.45 -4.22 12.94
N ALA A 379 -11.33 -5.15 13.33
CA ALA A 379 -11.20 -5.85 14.63
C ALA A 379 -9.91 -6.68 14.71
N GLU A 380 -9.47 -7.29 13.62
CA GLU A 380 -8.24 -8.06 13.59
C GLU A 380 -7.01 -7.17 13.44
N LEU A 381 -7.08 -6.13 12.58
CA LEU A 381 -6.02 -5.15 12.38
C LEU A 381 -5.52 -4.55 13.71
N ALA A 382 -6.47 -4.17 14.59
CA ALA A 382 -6.14 -3.64 15.91
C ALA A 382 -5.37 -4.65 16.78
N LYS A 383 -5.76 -5.93 16.74
CA LYS A 383 -5.06 -7.01 17.49
C LYS A 383 -3.66 -7.28 16.91
N GLN A 384 -3.49 -7.05 15.62
CA GLN A 384 -2.22 -7.28 14.93
C GLN A 384 -1.24 -6.10 15.04
N GLY A 385 -1.57 -5.06 15.84
CA GLY A 385 -0.66 -3.97 16.18
C GLY A 385 -0.94 -2.64 15.49
N LEU A 386 -2.06 -2.52 14.77
CA LEU A 386 -2.51 -1.27 14.17
C LEU A 386 -3.89 -0.86 14.73
N PRO A 387 -3.95 -0.36 15.99
CA PRO A 387 -5.19 0.20 16.54
C PRO A 387 -5.58 1.45 15.75
N TRP A 388 -6.88 1.71 15.68
CA TRP A 388 -7.43 2.85 14.97
C TRP A 388 -8.35 3.65 15.86
N HIS A 389 -8.58 4.92 15.52
CA HIS A 389 -9.31 5.91 16.32
C HIS A 389 -10.30 6.67 15.45
N GLU A 390 -11.33 7.23 16.11
CA GLU A 390 -12.38 8.02 15.48
C GLU A 390 -12.52 9.38 16.15
N ILE A 391 -12.76 10.41 15.34
CA ILE A 391 -13.15 11.75 15.80
C ILE A 391 -14.43 12.12 15.04
N ILE A 392 -15.50 12.43 15.78
CA ILE A 392 -16.84 12.63 15.22
C ILE A 392 -17.34 14.04 15.54
N ASN A 393 -17.92 14.71 14.53
CA ASN A 393 -18.52 16.06 14.65
C ASN A 393 -17.52 17.17 15.00
N GLU A 394 -16.23 16.98 14.70
CA GLU A 394 -15.25 18.08 14.76
C GLU A 394 -15.07 18.71 13.38
N PRO A 395 -14.78 20.02 13.30
CA PRO A 395 -14.49 20.68 12.00
C PRO A 395 -13.28 20.06 11.32
N LEU A 396 -13.41 19.75 10.03
CA LEU A 396 -12.29 19.26 9.23
C LEU A 396 -11.55 20.42 8.58
N GLU A 397 -10.24 20.49 8.77
CA GLU A 397 -9.40 21.56 8.19
C GLU A 397 -9.46 21.56 6.66
N VAL A 398 -9.54 20.37 6.06
CA VAL A 398 -9.63 20.16 4.61
C VAL A 398 -10.87 20.78 3.96
N ASP A 399 -11.92 21.07 4.70
CA ASP A 399 -13.14 21.72 4.20
C ASP A 399 -12.92 23.21 3.86
N ARG A 400 -11.84 23.79 4.35
CA ARG A 400 -11.45 25.18 4.08
C ARG A 400 -10.64 25.36 2.80
N ILE A 401 -10.26 24.24 2.15
CA ILE A 401 -9.42 24.25 0.96
C ILE A 401 -10.32 24.16 -0.26
N ASP A 402 -10.65 25.30 -0.85
CA ASP A 402 -11.32 25.41 -2.14
C ASP A 402 -10.31 25.23 -3.27
N ASN A 403 -10.33 24.06 -3.87
CA ASN A 403 -9.57 23.73 -5.09
C ASN A 403 -10.49 23.36 -6.22
#